data_c4516ecbb19152ab7ee0ea7c2c854b87
#
_entry.id   c4516ecbb19152ab7ee0ea7c2c854b87
#
_cell.length_a   1.000
_cell.length_b   1.000
_cell.length_c   1.000
_cell.angle_alpha   90.00
_cell.angle_beta   90.00
_cell.angle_gamma   90.00
#
_symmetry.space_group_name_H-M   'P 1'
#
loop_
_entity.id
_entity.type
_entity.pdbx_description
1 polymer ?
#
loop_
_entity_poly.entity_id
_entity_poly.type
_entity_poly.pdbx_seq_one_letter_code
_entity_poly.pdbx_strand_id
1 'polypeptide(L)'
;IYSISIIINVFIDFGIKGHFVYSYRFYISKNQHKDTYLKAYSVLILYYIFFSIVLCFLLKVYNFSSLIIVILIFVRVFYLLIINFYKYFYRFYYNINYFFLLTLPVNIITILIIFFFVKFNDNYSITYYFLAQFILVFTYFIYFIIKGFFKIQLKNFLKVISKSFNYYWPIIFSSAVSIIIMNFGKIYSYYNLPDVDMTKFSFIIRFLLIIQLFHATFSSYFLKKNYQENQKIINRSIISNYLAGLIIVILITNILYPISLNFFDSEYSFDRVYFFLMLYIVFWCVGSYLEQFLGKFNKNLYLMYLQIFSVS
;
A
#
# COMPACT_ATOMS: atom_id res chain seq x y z
N ILE A 1 -14.54 3.43 0.25
CA ILE A 1 -14.08 2.19 0.89
C ILE A 1 -12.57 2.01 0.66
N TYR A 2 -12.07 1.99 -0.58
CA TYR A 2 -10.66 1.73 -0.90
C TYR A 2 -9.69 2.70 -0.20
N SER A 3 -9.90 4.00 -0.35
CA SER A 3 -9.05 5.04 0.26
C SER A 3 -9.04 4.98 1.78
N ILE A 4 -10.20 4.76 2.39
CA ILE A 4 -10.35 4.61 3.85
C ILE A 4 -9.60 3.37 4.34
N SER A 5 -9.71 2.25 3.63
CA SER A 5 -9.00 1.01 4.00
C SER A 5 -7.48 1.18 3.98
N ILE A 6 -6.93 1.93 3.02
CA ILE A 6 -5.49 2.21 2.96
C ILE A 6 -5.06 3.08 4.15
N ILE A 7 -5.81 4.13 4.47
CA ILE A 7 -5.53 5.00 5.62
C ILE A 7 -5.54 4.20 6.92
N ILE A 8 -6.58 3.40 7.15
CA ILE A 8 -6.72 2.57 8.34
C ILE A 8 -5.55 1.57 8.43
N ASN A 9 -5.15 0.94 7.31
CA ASN A 9 -4.06 -0.04 7.29
C ASN A 9 -2.73 0.55 7.78
N VAL A 10 -2.44 1.83 7.48
CA VAL A 10 -1.21 2.48 7.96
C VAL A 10 -1.19 2.61 9.48
N PHE A 11 -2.32 2.97 10.07
CA PHE A 11 -2.41 3.09 11.53
C PHE A 11 -2.39 1.73 12.24
N ILE A 12 -3.06 0.72 11.69
CA ILE A 12 -3.12 -0.62 12.29
C ILE A 12 -1.76 -1.33 12.26
N ASP A 13 -0.94 -1.07 11.24
CA ASP A 13 0.42 -1.65 11.16
C ASP A 13 1.33 -1.19 12.32
N PHE A 14 0.97 -0.15 13.07
CA PHE A 14 1.74 0.43 14.18
C PHE A 14 3.23 0.64 13.87
N GLY A 15 3.59 0.83 12.60
CA GLY A 15 4.97 0.98 12.15
C GLY A 15 5.82 -0.29 12.23
N ILE A 16 5.22 -1.44 12.47
CA ILE A 16 5.93 -2.74 12.50
C ILE A 16 6.69 -2.95 11.20
N LYS A 17 6.07 -2.66 10.06
CA LYS A 17 6.71 -2.68 8.75
C LYS A 17 7.96 -1.80 8.70
N GLY A 18 7.85 -0.54 9.13
CA GLY A 18 8.97 0.39 9.20
C GLY A 18 10.08 -0.15 10.09
N HIS A 19 9.74 -0.62 11.29
CA HIS A 19 10.70 -1.23 12.20
C HIS A 19 11.47 -2.37 11.55
N PHE A 20 10.81 -3.31 10.88
CA PHE A 20 11.49 -4.45 10.27
C PHE A 20 12.33 -4.07 9.06
N VAL A 21 11.87 -3.14 8.23
CA VAL A 21 12.64 -2.65 7.08
C VAL A 21 13.92 -1.97 7.54
N TYR A 22 13.83 -1.04 8.50
CA TYR A 22 14.98 -0.24 8.94
C TYR A 22 15.88 -0.97 9.92
N SER A 23 15.36 -1.90 10.73
CA SER A 23 16.17 -2.69 11.67
C SER A 23 16.91 -3.86 11.03
N TYR A 24 16.54 -4.26 9.80
CA TYR A 24 17.12 -5.44 9.13
C TYR A 24 18.67 -5.44 9.09
N ARG A 25 19.29 -4.28 8.92
CA ARG A 25 20.74 -4.10 8.88
C ARG A 25 21.43 -4.29 10.23
N PHE A 26 20.71 -4.07 11.34
CA PHE A 26 21.28 -4.09 12.69
C PHE A 26 21.23 -5.47 13.36
N TYR A 27 20.49 -6.40 12.78
CA TYR A 27 20.44 -7.75 13.32
C TYR A 27 21.65 -8.58 12.89
N ILE A 28 22.38 -9.13 13.86
CA ILE A 28 23.53 -10.01 13.64
C ILE A 28 23.08 -11.29 12.92
N SER A 29 21.91 -11.83 13.30
CA SER A 29 21.34 -13.05 12.73
C SER A 29 20.05 -12.74 11.96
N LYS A 30 20.05 -13.00 10.64
CA LYS A 30 18.86 -12.90 9.79
C LYS A 30 17.72 -13.80 10.26
N ASN A 31 18.04 -14.96 10.84
CA ASN A 31 17.05 -15.90 11.36
C ASN A 31 16.34 -15.33 12.60
N GLN A 32 17.07 -14.67 13.50
CA GLN A 32 16.49 -14.02 14.68
C GLN A 32 15.58 -12.87 14.27
N HIS A 33 15.98 -12.07 13.29
CA HIS A 33 15.15 -11.00 12.75
C HIS A 33 13.86 -11.55 12.12
N LYS A 34 13.97 -12.63 11.32
CA LYS A 34 12.84 -13.34 10.73
C LYS A 34 11.86 -13.86 11.80
N ASP A 35 12.37 -14.52 12.83
CA ASP A 35 11.52 -15.06 13.91
C ASP A 35 10.78 -13.95 14.67
N THR A 36 11.47 -12.85 14.97
CA THR A 36 10.87 -11.67 15.61
C THR A 36 9.77 -11.06 14.74
N TYR A 37 9.99 -10.98 13.43
CA TYR A 37 8.99 -10.51 12.46
C TYR A 37 7.74 -11.38 12.45
N LEU A 38 7.91 -12.71 12.35
CA LEU A 38 6.81 -13.67 12.37
C LEU A 38 5.97 -13.54 13.65
N LYS A 39 6.63 -13.47 14.80
CA LYS A 39 5.96 -13.33 16.11
C LYS A 39 5.18 -12.02 16.21
N ALA A 40 5.74 -10.91 15.77
CA ALA A 40 5.06 -9.61 15.83
C ALA A 40 3.85 -9.55 14.88
N TYR A 41 4.00 -10.03 13.65
CA TYR A 41 2.88 -10.05 12.70
C TYR A 41 1.77 -11.01 13.08
N SER A 42 2.10 -12.17 13.67
CA SER A 42 1.08 -13.11 14.16
C SER A 42 0.18 -12.48 15.24
N VAL A 43 0.78 -11.75 16.17
CA VAL A 43 0.01 -11.05 17.21
C VAL A 43 -0.80 -9.87 16.60
N LEU A 44 -0.23 -9.13 15.65
CA LEU A 44 -0.92 -8.05 14.96
C LEU A 44 -2.18 -8.57 14.23
N ILE A 45 -2.06 -9.68 13.51
CA ILE A 45 -3.19 -10.30 12.81
C ILE A 45 -4.28 -10.71 13.79
N LEU A 46 -3.93 -11.35 14.91
CA LEU A 46 -4.90 -11.73 15.93
C LEU A 46 -5.58 -10.51 16.55
N TYR A 47 -4.79 -9.50 16.92
CA TYR A 47 -5.33 -8.24 17.44
C TYR A 47 -6.31 -7.62 16.46
N TYR A 48 -5.96 -7.59 15.17
CA TYR A 48 -6.81 -7.04 14.14
C TYR A 48 -8.13 -7.81 14.00
N ILE A 49 -8.08 -9.15 13.96
CA ILE A 49 -9.28 -10.00 13.87
C ILE A 49 -10.19 -9.76 15.09
N PHE A 50 -9.61 -9.79 16.29
CA PHE A 50 -10.35 -9.55 17.53
C PHE A 50 -11.03 -8.18 17.55
N PHE A 51 -10.27 -7.12 17.25
CA PHE A 51 -10.78 -5.76 17.19
C PHE A 51 -11.90 -5.60 16.17
N SER A 52 -11.75 -6.20 14.98
CA SER A 52 -12.75 -6.15 13.92
C SER A 52 -14.07 -6.84 14.34
N ILE A 53 -13.98 -8.00 15.00
CA ILE A 53 -15.16 -8.73 15.51
C ILE A 53 -15.88 -7.88 16.58
N VAL A 54 -15.14 -7.38 17.56
CA VAL A 54 -15.70 -6.56 18.65
C VAL A 54 -16.38 -5.32 18.10
N LEU A 55 -15.74 -4.61 17.17
CA LEU A 55 -16.31 -3.39 16.59
C LEU A 55 -17.56 -3.70 15.74
N CYS A 56 -17.55 -4.76 14.93
CA CYS A 56 -18.74 -5.19 14.18
C CYS A 56 -19.90 -5.55 15.13
N PHE A 57 -19.61 -6.24 16.24
CA PHE A 57 -20.60 -6.57 17.25
C PHE A 57 -21.21 -5.31 17.89
N LEU A 58 -20.38 -4.35 18.31
CA LEU A 58 -20.84 -3.09 18.87
C LEU A 58 -21.71 -2.30 17.88
N LEU A 59 -21.27 -2.19 16.61
CA LEU A 59 -22.04 -1.48 15.59
C LEU A 59 -23.39 -2.16 15.30
N LYS A 60 -23.44 -3.49 15.38
CA LYS A 60 -24.69 -4.24 15.26
C LYS A 60 -25.63 -3.94 16.42
N VAL A 61 -25.13 -3.90 17.67
CA VAL A 61 -25.93 -3.57 18.87
C VAL A 61 -26.51 -2.16 18.76
N TYR A 62 -25.77 -1.20 18.22
CA TYR A 62 -26.24 0.18 17.99
C TYR A 62 -27.05 0.35 16.69
N ASN A 63 -27.45 -0.72 16.02
CA ASN A 63 -28.26 -0.70 14.79
C ASN A 63 -27.67 0.21 13.69
N PHE A 64 -26.36 0.19 13.52
CA PHE A 64 -25.68 1.02 12.52
C PHE A 64 -26.08 0.59 11.09
N SER A 65 -26.76 1.47 10.36
CA SER A 65 -27.35 1.19 9.04
C SER A 65 -26.34 0.79 7.96
N SER A 66 -25.07 1.21 8.11
CA SER A 66 -23.99 0.96 7.13
C SER A 66 -23.04 -0.16 7.55
N LEU A 67 -23.47 -1.13 8.34
CA LEU A 67 -22.64 -2.24 8.83
C LEU A 67 -21.92 -2.99 7.71
N ILE A 68 -22.57 -3.20 6.56
CA ILE A 68 -21.98 -3.85 5.41
C ILE A 68 -20.75 -3.11 4.91
N ILE A 69 -20.80 -1.78 4.83
CA ILE A 69 -19.67 -0.96 4.40
C ILE A 69 -18.49 -1.12 5.37
N VAL A 70 -18.74 -1.17 6.65
CA VAL A 70 -17.71 -1.38 7.68
C VAL A 70 -17.08 -2.75 7.55
N ILE A 71 -17.88 -3.80 7.34
CA ILE A 71 -17.36 -5.16 7.10
C ILE A 71 -16.47 -5.19 5.86
N LEU A 72 -16.90 -4.54 4.76
CA LEU A 72 -16.11 -4.47 3.53
C LEU A 72 -14.77 -3.73 3.75
N ILE A 73 -14.76 -2.65 4.54
CA ILE A 73 -13.53 -1.96 4.93
C ILE A 73 -12.62 -2.92 5.70
N PHE A 74 -13.12 -3.66 6.67
CA PHE A 74 -12.32 -4.62 7.44
C PHE A 74 -11.75 -5.74 6.58
N VAL A 75 -12.55 -6.31 5.70
CA VAL A 75 -12.07 -7.33 4.74
C VAL A 75 -10.90 -6.78 3.92
N ARG A 76 -11.02 -5.54 3.44
CA ARG A 76 -9.97 -4.89 2.65
C ARG A 76 -8.71 -4.60 3.46
N VAL A 77 -8.85 -4.12 4.68
CA VAL A 77 -7.70 -3.89 5.57
C VAL A 77 -6.99 -5.21 5.90
N PHE A 78 -7.74 -6.27 6.16
CA PHE A 78 -7.17 -7.61 6.38
C PHE A 78 -6.39 -8.11 5.16
N TYR A 79 -6.93 -7.91 3.95
CA TYR A 79 -6.21 -8.16 2.71
C TYR A 79 -4.88 -7.42 2.66
N LEU A 80 -4.90 -6.11 2.91
CA LEU A 80 -3.70 -5.27 2.87
C LEU A 80 -2.66 -5.71 3.90
N LEU A 81 -3.06 -6.09 5.12
CA LEU A 81 -2.15 -6.61 6.15
C LEU A 81 -1.46 -7.89 5.67
N ILE A 82 -2.21 -8.88 5.20
CA ILE A 82 -1.66 -10.17 4.77
C ILE A 82 -0.73 -10.00 3.56
N ILE A 83 -1.15 -9.24 2.56
CA ILE A 83 -0.33 -9.01 1.36
C ILE A 83 0.96 -8.23 1.70
N ASN A 84 0.87 -7.22 2.56
CA ASN A 84 2.05 -6.50 3.03
C ASN A 84 3.00 -7.42 3.79
N PHE A 85 2.47 -8.30 4.66
CA PHE A 85 3.29 -9.31 5.32
C PHE A 85 4.09 -10.13 4.30
N TYR A 86 3.42 -10.77 3.32
CA TYR A 86 4.10 -11.59 2.33
C TYR A 86 5.08 -10.80 1.47
N LYS A 87 4.71 -9.59 1.05
CA LYS A 87 5.56 -8.70 0.28
C LYS A 87 6.90 -8.44 0.98
N TYR A 88 6.88 -8.11 2.27
CA TYR A 88 8.11 -7.84 3.02
C TYR A 88 8.84 -9.13 3.40
N PHE A 89 8.10 -10.16 3.80
CA PHE A 89 8.65 -11.45 4.17
C PHE A 89 9.47 -12.07 3.04
N TYR A 90 8.89 -12.20 1.86
CA TYR A 90 9.61 -12.77 0.72
C TYR A 90 10.73 -11.87 0.22
N ARG A 91 10.56 -10.55 0.26
CA ARG A 91 11.59 -9.61 -0.14
C ARG A 91 12.85 -9.69 0.72
N PHE A 92 12.70 -9.77 2.03
CA PHE A 92 13.84 -9.73 2.95
C PHE A 92 14.48 -11.09 3.18
N TYR A 93 13.69 -12.17 3.26
CA TYR A 93 14.19 -13.49 3.68
C TYR A 93 14.31 -14.49 2.54
N TYR A 94 13.67 -14.24 1.43
CA TYR A 94 13.68 -15.11 0.24
C TYR A 94 13.91 -14.28 -1.03
N ASN A 95 13.37 -14.76 -2.15
CA ASN A 95 13.36 -14.03 -3.41
C ASN A 95 12.01 -13.36 -3.63
N ILE A 96 12.02 -12.10 -4.07
CA ILE A 96 10.80 -11.32 -4.37
C ILE A 96 9.94 -12.00 -5.44
N ASN A 97 10.54 -12.80 -6.33
CA ASN A 97 9.81 -13.53 -7.37
C ASN A 97 8.76 -14.48 -6.77
N TYR A 98 9.01 -15.07 -5.59
CA TYR A 98 8.02 -15.89 -4.90
C TYR A 98 6.79 -15.07 -4.48
N PHE A 99 6.96 -13.80 -4.14
CA PHE A 99 5.83 -12.91 -3.86
C PHE A 99 4.98 -12.67 -5.11
N PHE A 100 5.62 -12.41 -6.26
CA PHE A 100 4.89 -12.23 -7.52
C PHE A 100 4.18 -13.50 -7.95
N LEU A 101 4.82 -14.67 -7.87
CA LEU A 101 4.20 -15.96 -8.17
C LEU A 101 3.00 -16.25 -7.26
N LEU A 102 3.03 -15.77 -6.03
CA LEU A 102 1.95 -15.95 -5.08
C LEU A 102 0.79 -14.97 -5.32
N THR A 103 1.07 -13.73 -5.69
CA THR A 103 0.06 -12.68 -5.82
C THR A 103 -0.54 -12.56 -7.21
N LEU A 104 0.18 -12.92 -8.26
CA LEU A 104 -0.26 -12.79 -9.64
C LEU A 104 -1.49 -13.68 -9.95
N PRO A 105 -1.50 -14.98 -9.60
CA PRO A 105 -2.69 -15.83 -9.79
C PRO A 105 -3.91 -15.30 -9.05
N VAL A 106 -3.72 -14.79 -7.84
CA VAL A 106 -4.80 -14.20 -7.03
C VAL A 106 -5.41 -13.01 -7.72
N ASN A 107 -4.59 -12.10 -8.19
CA ASN A 107 -5.07 -10.92 -8.89
C ASN A 107 -5.79 -11.29 -10.19
N ILE A 108 -5.28 -12.26 -10.95
CA ILE A 108 -5.95 -12.76 -12.17
C ILE A 108 -7.31 -13.38 -11.81
N ILE A 109 -7.35 -14.27 -10.82
CA ILE A 109 -8.61 -14.91 -10.39
C ILE A 109 -9.60 -13.85 -9.90
N THR A 110 -9.14 -12.85 -9.16
CA THR A 110 -9.99 -11.74 -8.70
C THR A 110 -10.58 -10.96 -9.86
N ILE A 111 -9.77 -10.64 -10.88
CA ILE A 111 -10.24 -9.95 -12.09
C ILE A 111 -11.25 -10.81 -12.85
N LEU A 112 -10.99 -12.10 -13.01
CA LEU A 112 -11.91 -13.02 -13.67
C LEU A 112 -13.25 -13.12 -12.92
N ILE A 113 -13.22 -13.24 -11.60
CA ILE A 113 -14.43 -13.26 -10.77
C ILE A 113 -15.22 -11.97 -10.96
N ILE A 114 -14.58 -10.81 -10.90
CA ILE A 114 -15.24 -9.50 -11.13
C ILE A 114 -15.86 -9.47 -12.52
N PHE A 115 -15.12 -9.86 -13.56
CA PHE A 115 -15.59 -9.87 -14.93
C PHE A 115 -16.85 -10.73 -15.11
N PHE A 116 -16.84 -11.95 -14.53
CA PHE A 116 -18.00 -12.84 -14.59
C PHE A 116 -19.21 -12.26 -13.84
N PHE A 117 -19.02 -11.76 -12.64
CA PHE A 117 -20.14 -11.25 -11.83
C PHE A 117 -20.70 -9.92 -12.36
N VAL A 118 -19.86 -9.02 -12.86
CA VAL A 118 -20.33 -7.76 -13.49
C VAL A 118 -21.15 -8.05 -14.73
N LYS A 119 -20.79 -9.08 -15.53
CA LYS A 119 -21.54 -9.46 -16.71
C LYS A 119 -22.95 -10.01 -16.41
N PHE A 120 -23.12 -10.61 -15.21
CA PHE A 120 -24.38 -11.29 -14.86
C PHE A 120 -25.24 -10.53 -13.85
N ASN A 121 -24.69 -9.52 -13.14
CA ASN A 121 -25.44 -8.88 -12.07
C ASN A 121 -24.85 -7.50 -11.68
N ASP A 122 -25.33 -6.44 -12.35
CA ASP A 122 -24.76 -5.08 -12.21
C ASP A 122 -24.85 -4.49 -10.78
N ASN A 123 -25.86 -4.87 -10.00
CA ASN A 123 -26.16 -4.23 -8.72
C ASN A 123 -25.25 -4.67 -7.54
N TYR A 124 -24.50 -5.78 -7.65
CA TYR A 124 -23.71 -6.34 -6.53
C TYR A 124 -22.22 -6.51 -6.84
N SER A 125 -21.71 -5.94 -7.91
CA SER A 125 -20.33 -6.09 -8.36
C SER A 125 -19.28 -5.79 -7.28
N ILE A 126 -19.50 -4.75 -6.47
CA ILE A 126 -18.59 -4.33 -5.40
C ILE A 126 -18.56 -5.38 -4.27
N THR A 127 -19.71 -5.90 -3.88
CA THR A 127 -19.83 -6.91 -2.82
C THR A 127 -19.14 -8.21 -3.21
N TYR A 128 -19.33 -8.68 -4.45
CA TYR A 128 -18.65 -9.87 -4.97
C TYR A 128 -17.14 -9.70 -5.06
N TYR A 129 -16.66 -8.50 -5.46
CA TYR A 129 -15.25 -8.18 -5.46
C TYR A 129 -14.62 -8.35 -4.07
N PHE A 130 -15.24 -7.79 -3.03
CA PHE A 130 -14.73 -7.92 -1.68
C PHE A 130 -14.85 -9.33 -1.13
N LEU A 131 -15.91 -10.06 -1.47
CA LEU A 131 -16.06 -11.47 -1.09
C LEU A 131 -14.96 -12.32 -1.72
N ALA A 132 -14.68 -12.12 -3.01
CA ALA A 132 -13.57 -12.78 -3.69
C ALA A 132 -12.22 -12.47 -3.02
N GLN A 133 -11.96 -11.21 -2.69
CA GLN A 133 -10.76 -10.85 -1.94
C GLN A 133 -10.70 -11.51 -0.56
N PHE A 134 -11.82 -11.60 0.15
CA PHE A 134 -11.88 -12.28 1.44
C PHE A 134 -11.52 -13.76 1.33
N ILE A 135 -12.11 -14.48 0.38
CA ILE A 135 -11.83 -15.91 0.15
C ILE A 135 -10.33 -16.09 -0.14
N LEU A 136 -9.78 -15.27 -1.01
CA LEU A 136 -8.37 -15.35 -1.39
C LEU A 136 -7.43 -15.06 -0.21
N VAL A 137 -7.74 -14.04 0.58
CA VAL A 137 -6.98 -13.68 1.78
C VAL A 137 -7.07 -14.76 2.84
N PHE A 138 -8.24 -15.37 3.02
CA PHE A 138 -8.42 -16.47 3.93
C PHE A 138 -7.58 -17.69 3.52
N THR A 139 -7.49 -17.96 2.23
CA THR A 139 -6.60 -18.99 1.68
C THR A 139 -5.13 -18.70 2.01
N TYR A 140 -4.68 -17.43 1.86
CA TYR A 140 -3.32 -17.06 2.27
C TYR A 140 -3.11 -17.14 3.76
N PHE A 141 -4.10 -16.82 4.56
CA PHE A 141 -4.01 -16.94 6.01
C PHE A 141 -3.90 -18.40 6.45
N ILE A 142 -4.67 -19.29 5.84
CA ILE A 142 -4.53 -20.74 6.05
C ILE A 142 -3.12 -21.21 5.66
N TYR A 143 -2.62 -20.78 4.51
CA TYR A 143 -1.26 -21.08 4.08
C TYR A 143 -0.20 -20.58 5.09
N PHE A 144 -0.42 -19.40 5.67
CA PHE A 144 0.44 -18.84 6.72
C PHE A 144 0.50 -19.74 7.95
N ILE A 145 -0.63 -20.30 8.36
CA ILE A 145 -0.74 -21.24 9.50
C ILE A 145 -0.05 -22.57 9.16
N ILE A 146 -0.36 -23.15 8.00
CA ILE A 146 0.18 -24.46 7.57
C ILE A 146 1.71 -24.43 7.45
N LYS A 147 2.28 -23.33 6.97
CA LYS A 147 3.75 -23.16 6.87
C LYS A 147 4.44 -22.92 8.22
N GLY A 148 3.70 -22.93 9.33
CA GLY A 148 4.25 -22.68 10.65
C GLY A 148 4.78 -21.26 10.85
N PHE A 149 4.27 -20.30 10.05
CA PHE A 149 4.62 -18.90 10.20
C PHE A 149 3.87 -18.24 11.35
N PHE A 150 2.81 -18.87 11.81
CA PHE A 150 1.99 -18.36 12.90
C PHE A 150 2.65 -18.67 14.25
N LYS A 151 3.26 -17.66 14.85
CA LYS A 151 3.98 -17.75 16.12
C LYS A 151 3.51 -16.65 17.06
N ILE A 152 2.81 -17.03 18.13
CA ILE A 152 2.26 -16.08 19.10
C ILE A 152 3.25 -15.87 20.22
N GLN A 153 3.73 -14.65 20.41
CA GLN A 153 4.52 -14.24 21.57
C GLN A 153 4.29 -12.76 21.91
N LEU A 154 3.37 -12.51 22.84
CA LEU A 154 2.92 -11.16 23.21
C LEU A 154 4.07 -10.26 23.69
N LYS A 155 5.01 -10.80 24.49
CA LYS A 155 6.17 -10.05 24.98
C LYS A 155 7.01 -9.45 23.85
N ASN A 156 7.23 -10.20 22.77
CA ASN A 156 7.98 -9.71 21.62
C ASN A 156 7.19 -8.65 20.85
N PHE A 157 5.89 -8.80 20.74
CA PHE A 157 5.01 -7.84 20.09
C PHE A 157 5.05 -6.47 20.80
N LEU A 158 4.86 -6.44 22.11
CA LEU A 158 4.93 -5.21 22.90
C LEU A 158 6.31 -4.54 22.79
N LYS A 159 7.40 -5.32 22.82
CA LYS A 159 8.75 -4.80 22.63
C LYS A 159 8.95 -4.19 21.24
N VAL A 160 8.40 -4.83 20.19
CA VAL A 160 8.49 -4.33 18.83
C VAL A 160 7.67 -3.05 18.66
N ILE A 161 6.44 -3.01 19.19
CA ILE A 161 5.58 -1.81 19.14
C ILE A 161 6.24 -0.64 19.87
N SER A 162 6.73 -0.86 21.11
CA SER A 162 7.40 0.20 21.87
C SER A 162 8.60 0.77 21.10
N LYS A 163 9.44 -0.09 20.52
CA LYS A 163 10.55 0.34 19.67
C LYS A 163 10.07 1.05 18.39
N SER A 164 9.02 0.54 17.76
CA SER A 164 8.45 1.16 16.57
C SER A 164 7.93 2.56 16.88
N PHE A 165 7.21 2.73 17.97
CA PHE A 165 6.69 4.02 18.39
C PHE A 165 7.80 5.01 18.72
N ASN A 166 8.82 4.60 19.48
CA ASN A 166 9.88 5.51 19.90
C ASN A 166 10.81 5.95 18.77
N TYR A 167 11.12 5.06 17.82
CA TYR A 167 12.11 5.34 16.78
C TYR A 167 11.51 5.61 15.39
N TYR A 168 10.33 5.06 15.10
CA TYR A 168 9.75 5.08 13.74
C TYR A 168 8.43 5.82 13.64
N TRP A 169 7.91 6.41 14.75
CA TRP A 169 6.69 7.20 14.72
C TRP A 169 6.72 8.33 13.67
N PRO A 170 7.88 9.02 13.41
CA PRO A 170 7.90 10.03 12.38
C PRO A 170 7.63 9.47 10.97
N ILE A 171 8.11 8.24 10.71
CA ILE A 171 7.85 7.55 9.43
C ILE A 171 6.38 7.13 9.33
N ILE A 172 5.79 6.67 10.44
CA ILE A 172 4.37 6.28 10.46
C ILE A 172 3.51 7.50 10.16
N PHE A 173 3.78 8.60 10.85
CA PHE A 173 3.07 9.85 10.66
C PHE A 173 3.23 10.39 9.24
N SER A 174 4.46 10.45 8.75
CA SER A 174 4.84 10.81 7.40
C SER A 174 4.09 9.97 6.35
N SER A 175 4.09 8.65 6.50
CA SER A 175 3.37 7.76 5.59
C SER A 175 1.85 7.96 5.66
N ALA A 176 1.31 8.22 6.85
CA ALA A 176 -0.12 8.52 7.03
C ALA A 176 -0.50 9.83 6.33
N VAL A 177 0.27 10.89 6.53
CA VAL A 177 0.08 12.19 5.89
C VAL A 177 0.15 12.05 4.36
N SER A 178 1.17 11.39 3.81
CA SER A 178 1.29 11.14 2.36
C SER A 178 0.07 10.39 1.80
N ILE A 179 -0.41 9.37 2.50
CA ILE A 179 -1.56 8.59 2.06
C ILE A 179 -2.86 9.41 2.17
N ILE A 180 -3.02 10.21 3.21
CA ILE A 180 -4.18 11.10 3.36
C ILE A 180 -4.19 12.09 2.19
N ILE A 181 -3.07 12.76 1.90
CA ILE A 181 -2.96 13.71 0.79
C ILE A 181 -3.31 13.05 -0.54
N MET A 182 -2.72 11.88 -0.82
CA MET A 182 -2.98 11.12 -2.06
C MET A 182 -4.45 10.72 -2.24
N ASN A 183 -5.16 10.49 -1.15
CA ASN A 183 -6.55 10.07 -1.20
C ASN A 183 -7.54 11.22 -0.93
N PHE A 184 -7.09 12.31 -0.34
CA PHE A 184 -7.93 13.48 -0.06
C PHE A 184 -8.55 14.04 -1.34
N GLY A 185 -7.75 14.23 -2.39
CA GLY A 185 -8.24 14.70 -3.69
C GLY A 185 -9.36 13.83 -4.25
N LYS A 186 -9.28 12.50 -4.09
CA LYS A 186 -10.34 11.58 -4.53
C LYS A 186 -11.60 11.69 -3.69
N ILE A 187 -11.44 11.84 -2.38
CA ILE A 187 -12.58 11.98 -1.45
C ILE A 187 -13.25 13.33 -1.68
N TYR A 188 -12.46 14.40 -1.76
CA TYR A 188 -12.97 15.75 -2.01
C TYR A 188 -13.69 15.86 -3.34
N SER A 189 -13.12 15.29 -4.42
CA SER A 189 -13.73 15.28 -5.75
C SER A 189 -15.07 14.56 -5.74
N TYR A 190 -15.18 13.44 -5.03
CA TYR A 190 -16.42 12.68 -4.92
C TYR A 190 -17.59 13.48 -4.32
N TYR A 191 -17.30 14.37 -3.37
CA TYR A 191 -18.34 15.17 -2.70
C TYR A 191 -18.62 16.52 -3.38
N ASN A 192 -17.68 17.06 -4.15
CA ASN A 192 -17.75 18.44 -4.62
C ASN A 192 -17.78 18.60 -6.14
N LEU A 193 -17.46 17.57 -6.92
CA LEU A 193 -17.50 17.65 -8.38
C LEU A 193 -18.83 17.08 -8.91
N PRO A 194 -19.37 17.66 -10.02
CA PRO A 194 -20.43 17.05 -10.79
C PRO A 194 -20.01 15.65 -11.29
N ASP A 195 -20.98 14.76 -11.51
CA ASP A 195 -20.72 13.37 -11.90
C ASP A 195 -19.86 13.24 -13.17
N VAL A 196 -20.06 14.12 -14.15
CA VAL A 196 -19.26 14.15 -15.39
C VAL A 196 -17.79 14.47 -15.10
N ASP A 197 -17.53 15.50 -14.31
CA ASP A 197 -16.15 15.92 -13.96
C ASP A 197 -15.50 14.90 -13.02
N MET A 198 -16.26 14.27 -12.14
CA MET A 198 -15.80 13.18 -11.30
C MET A 198 -15.36 11.96 -12.13
N THR A 199 -16.10 11.66 -13.21
CA THR A 199 -15.76 10.56 -14.11
C THR A 199 -14.46 10.86 -14.86
N LYS A 200 -14.30 12.08 -15.41
CA LYS A 200 -13.06 12.56 -16.05
C LYS A 200 -11.86 12.50 -15.09
N PHE A 201 -12.02 13.04 -13.90
CA PHE A 201 -10.98 13.00 -12.84
C PHE A 201 -10.58 11.57 -12.48
N SER A 202 -11.56 10.68 -12.33
CA SER A 202 -11.30 9.27 -12.03
C SER A 202 -10.56 8.55 -13.16
N PHE A 203 -10.87 8.86 -14.41
CA PHE A 203 -10.20 8.33 -15.59
C PHE A 203 -8.72 8.76 -15.61
N ILE A 204 -8.44 10.06 -15.44
CA ILE A 204 -7.09 10.61 -15.41
C ILE A 204 -6.27 9.95 -14.29
N ILE A 205 -6.80 9.87 -13.06
CA ILE A 205 -6.08 9.23 -11.95
C ILE A 205 -5.74 7.78 -12.26
N ARG A 206 -6.67 7.01 -12.83
CA ARG A 206 -6.41 5.61 -13.19
C ARG A 206 -5.29 5.50 -14.24
N PHE A 207 -5.25 6.41 -15.17
CA PHE A 207 -4.20 6.46 -16.19
C PHE A 207 -2.83 6.76 -15.56
N LEU A 208 -2.77 7.74 -14.69
CA LEU A 208 -1.56 8.13 -13.97
C LEU A 208 -1.07 7.08 -12.94
N LEU A 209 -1.91 6.10 -12.58
CA LEU A 209 -1.48 4.93 -11.78
C LEU A 209 -0.33 4.15 -12.44
N ILE A 210 -0.14 4.24 -13.75
CA ILE A 210 0.99 3.60 -14.46
C ILE A 210 2.31 4.10 -13.88
N ILE A 211 2.44 5.42 -13.63
CA ILE A 211 3.65 6.03 -13.03
C ILE A 211 3.84 5.53 -11.60
N GLN A 212 2.76 5.43 -10.81
CA GLN A 212 2.83 4.91 -9.44
C GLN A 212 3.21 3.43 -9.40
N LEU A 213 2.70 2.62 -10.34
CA LEU A 213 3.06 1.20 -10.46
C LEU A 213 4.55 1.01 -10.77
N PHE A 214 5.10 1.81 -11.68
CA PHE A 214 6.54 1.82 -11.94
C PHE A 214 7.32 2.14 -10.66
N HIS A 215 6.98 3.25 -9.98
CA HIS A 215 7.63 3.63 -8.72
C HIS A 215 7.55 2.51 -7.67
N ALA A 216 6.37 1.94 -7.46
CA ALA A 216 6.17 0.87 -6.49
C ALA A 216 6.98 -0.38 -6.82
N THR A 217 7.07 -0.75 -8.10
CA THR A 217 7.82 -1.91 -8.59
C THR A 217 9.32 -1.69 -8.44
N PHE A 218 9.83 -0.55 -8.92
CA PHE A 218 11.23 -0.20 -8.83
C PHE A 218 11.70 -0.08 -7.39
N SER A 219 11.01 0.69 -6.58
CA SER A 219 11.29 0.83 -5.14
C SER A 219 11.26 -0.51 -4.44
N SER A 220 10.32 -1.38 -4.82
CA SER A 220 10.20 -2.72 -4.28
C SER A 220 11.40 -3.60 -4.62
N TYR A 221 11.88 -3.55 -5.84
CA TYR A 221 13.00 -4.34 -6.30
C TYR A 221 14.32 -3.92 -5.63
N PHE A 222 14.60 -2.61 -5.59
CA PHE A 222 15.86 -2.10 -5.06
C PHE A 222 15.90 -1.89 -3.56
N LEU A 223 14.76 -1.95 -2.85
CA LEU A 223 14.69 -1.70 -1.42
C LEU A 223 15.72 -2.54 -0.62
N LYS A 224 15.76 -3.86 -0.85
CA LYS A 224 16.67 -4.76 -0.15
C LYS A 224 18.13 -4.37 -0.40
N LYS A 225 18.48 -4.10 -1.66
CA LYS A 225 19.84 -3.71 -2.04
C LYS A 225 20.24 -2.39 -1.39
N ASN A 226 19.34 -1.40 -1.38
CA ASN A 226 19.58 -0.11 -0.73
C ASN A 226 19.85 -0.22 0.78
N TYR A 227 19.23 -1.21 1.47
CA TYR A 227 19.42 -1.41 2.91
C TYR A 227 20.52 -2.40 3.28
N GLN A 228 20.90 -3.31 2.40
CA GLN A 228 21.96 -4.30 2.68
C GLN A 228 23.38 -3.74 2.50
N GLU A 229 23.57 -2.78 1.61
CA GLU A 229 24.87 -2.18 1.41
C GLU A 229 25.21 -1.27 2.58
N ASN A 230 26.30 -1.61 3.30
CA ASN A 230 26.88 -0.78 4.39
C ASN A 230 27.45 0.55 3.87
N GLN A 231 27.22 0.87 2.61
CA GLN A 231 27.72 2.09 2.02
C GLN A 231 26.99 3.31 2.56
N LYS A 232 27.77 4.21 3.14
CA LYS A 232 27.34 5.59 3.47
C LYS A 232 26.95 6.38 2.21
N ILE A 233 27.22 5.83 1.04
CA ILE A 233 27.04 6.48 -0.25
C ILE A 233 25.81 5.91 -0.93
N ILE A 234 24.91 6.80 -1.33
CA ILE A 234 23.78 6.50 -2.18
C ILE A 234 24.34 5.94 -3.50
N ASN A 235 23.90 4.77 -3.92
CA ASN A 235 24.33 4.20 -5.18
C ASN A 235 23.80 5.05 -6.34
N ARG A 236 24.66 5.92 -6.89
CA ARG A 236 24.31 6.86 -7.97
C ARG A 236 23.71 6.14 -9.19
N SER A 237 24.19 4.94 -9.50
CA SER A 237 23.66 4.14 -10.60
C SER A 237 22.19 3.75 -10.39
N ILE A 238 21.80 3.39 -9.17
CA ILE A 238 20.40 3.04 -8.88
C ILE A 238 19.49 4.27 -9.01
N ILE A 239 19.95 5.44 -8.54
CA ILE A 239 19.18 6.69 -8.69
C ILE A 239 19.07 7.07 -10.15
N SER A 240 20.16 7.03 -10.90
CA SER A 240 20.15 7.34 -12.33
C SER A 240 19.19 6.42 -13.10
N ASN A 241 19.23 5.12 -12.83
CA ASN A 241 18.30 4.16 -13.44
C ASN A 241 16.85 4.41 -13.05
N TYR A 242 16.60 4.81 -11.79
CA TYR A 242 15.24 5.18 -11.34
C TYR A 242 14.73 6.41 -12.10
N LEU A 243 15.53 7.46 -12.17
CA LEU A 243 15.13 8.70 -12.86
C LEU A 243 14.95 8.47 -14.36
N ALA A 244 15.87 7.73 -15.00
CA ALA A 244 15.73 7.36 -16.41
C ALA A 244 14.47 6.55 -16.67
N GLY A 245 14.20 5.53 -15.86
CA GLY A 245 12.96 4.74 -15.95
C GLY A 245 11.71 5.57 -15.72
N LEU A 246 11.73 6.49 -14.76
CA LEU A 246 10.62 7.41 -14.49
C LEU A 246 10.33 8.30 -15.71
N ILE A 247 11.37 8.88 -16.32
CA ILE A 247 11.23 9.69 -17.54
C ILE A 247 10.61 8.87 -18.67
N ILE A 248 11.09 7.64 -18.89
CA ILE A 248 10.54 6.75 -19.94
C ILE A 248 9.05 6.48 -19.68
N VAL A 249 8.68 6.19 -18.44
CA VAL A 249 7.27 5.91 -18.09
C VAL A 249 6.40 7.14 -18.24
N ILE A 250 6.90 8.33 -17.91
CA ILE A 250 6.19 9.60 -18.13
C ILE A 250 5.96 9.79 -19.64
N LEU A 251 6.98 9.58 -20.48
CA LEU A 251 6.84 9.70 -21.93
C LEU A 251 5.80 8.71 -22.48
N ILE A 252 5.89 7.44 -22.07
CA ILE A 252 4.90 6.42 -22.47
C ILE A 252 3.49 6.83 -22.03
N THR A 253 3.32 7.31 -20.81
CA THR A 253 2.01 7.73 -20.29
C THR A 253 1.45 8.91 -21.09
N ASN A 254 2.30 9.89 -21.45
CA ASN A 254 1.90 11.03 -22.28
C ASN A 254 1.55 10.64 -23.74
N ILE A 255 2.13 9.57 -24.27
CA ILE A 255 1.75 9.05 -25.59
C ILE A 255 0.45 8.25 -25.52
N LEU A 256 0.31 7.42 -24.50
CA LEU A 256 -0.87 6.56 -24.36
C LEU A 256 -2.13 7.33 -23.96
N TYR A 257 -2.01 8.44 -23.25
CA TYR A 257 -3.16 9.23 -22.81
C TYR A 257 -4.01 9.75 -23.98
N PRO A 258 -3.47 10.49 -24.97
CA PRO A 258 -4.26 10.94 -26.12
C PRO A 258 -4.75 9.77 -26.98
N ILE A 259 -4.00 8.68 -27.10
CA ILE A 259 -4.45 7.47 -27.80
C ILE A 259 -5.68 6.89 -27.11
N SER A 260 -5.69 6.84 -25.78
CA SER A 260 -6.83 6.32 -25.01
C SER A 260 -8.07 7.19 -25.17
N LEU A 261 -7.94 8.50 -25.31
CA LEU A 261 -9.06 9.41 -25.55
C LEU A 261 -9.76 9.15 -26.89
N ASN A 262 -9.05 8.62 -27.89
CA ASN A 262 -9.66 8.23 -29.18
C ASN A 262 -10.55 6.99 -29.07
N PHE A 263 -10.31 6.14 -28.04
CA PHE A 263 -11.12 4.94 -27.78
C PHE A 263 -12.27 5.17 -26.79
N PHE A 264 -12.09 6.13 -25.89
CA PHE A 264 -13.06 6.51 -24.88
C PHE A 264 -13.45 7.95 -25.20
N ASP A 265 -14.52 8.32 -25.62
CA ASP A 265 -15.00 9.64 -26.03
C ASP A 265 -14.09 10.84 -25.65
N SER A 266 -13.87 11.76 -26.60
CA SER A 266 -13.05 12.99 -26.41
C SER A 266 -13.55 13.91 -25.28
N GLU A 267 -14.76 13.72 -24.79
CA GLU A 267 -15.31 14.40 -23.61
C GLU A 267 -14.51 14.16 -22.32
N TYR A 268 -13.67 13.12 -22.27
CA TYR A 268 -12.79 12.84 -21.13
C TYR A 268 -11.49 13.66 -21.13
N SER A 269 -11.27 14.55 -22.09
CA SER A 269 -10.10 15.42 -22.12
C SER A 269 -10.18 16.50 -21.04
N PHE A 270 -9.17 16.50 -20.17
CA PHE A 270 -9.05 17.49 -19.10
C PHE A 270 -7.58 17.88 -18.97
N ASP A 271 -7.02 18.41 -20.06
CA ASP A 271 -5.58 18.54 -20.28
C ASP A 271 -4.83 19.29 -19.18
N ARG A 272 -5.40 20.37 -18.64
CA ARG A 272 -4.79 21.11 -17.52
C ARG A 272 -4.74 20.28 -16.25
N VAL A 273 -5.84 19.59 -15.93
CA VAL A 273 -5.94 18.75 -14.73
C VAL A 273 -5.01 17.54 -14.86
N TYR A 274 -4.94 16.93 -16.05
CA TYR A 274 -4.00 15.85 -16.34
C TYR A 274 -2.56 16.28 -16.06
N PHE A 275 -2.14 17.43 -16.59
CA PHE A 275 -0.80 17.93 -16.43
C PHE A 275 -0.43 18.18 -14.94
N PHE A 276 -1.29 18.87 -14.19
CA PHE A 276 -1.04 19.14 -12.76
C PHE A 276 -1.03 17.85 -11.92
N LEU A 277 -1.95 16.91 -12.17
CA LEU A 277 -1.96 15.63 -11.48
C LEU A 277 -0.73 14.78 -11.82
N MET A 278 -0.28 14.81 -13.06
CA MET A 278 0.95 14.13 -13.49
C MET A 278 2.16 14.69 -12.75
N LEU A 279 2.34 16.03 -12.72
CA LEU A 279 3.41 16.66 -11.96
C LEU A 279 3.34 16.28 -10.47
N TYR A 280 2.17 16.36 -9.87
CA TYR A 280 1.98 15.96 -8.47
C TYR A 280 2.44 14.53 -8.21
N ILE A 281 2.02 13.58 -9.05
CA ILE A 281 2.39 12.17 -8.91
C ILE A 281 3.90 11.96 -9.11
N VAL A 282 4.52 12.66 -10.07
CA VAL A 282 5.95 12.58 -10.31
C VAL A 282 6.73 13.10 -9.10
N PHE A 283 6.38 14.28 -8.56
CA PHE A 283 7.00 14.81 -7.36
C PHE A 283 6.81 13.89 -6.16
N TRP A 284 5.62 13.33 -6.00
CA TRP A 284 5.37 12.34 -4.96
C TRP A 284 6.25 11.09 -5.11
N CYS A 285 6.40 10.54 -6.33
CA CYS A 285 7.24 9.39 -6.59
C CYS A 285 8.71 9.67 -6.25
N VAL A 286 9.24 10.84 -6.66
CA VAL A 286 10.62 11.24 -6.35
C VAL A 286 10.79 11.47 -4.86
N GLY A 287 9.88 12.17 -4.21
CA GLY A 287 9.87 12.40 -2.76
C GLY A 287 9.86 11.09 -1.98
N SER A 288 8.93 10.18 -2.30
CA SER A 288 8.82 8.86 -1.67
C SER A 288 10.07 7.99 -1.89
N TYR A 289 10.74 8.12 -3.04
CA TYR A 289 12.00 7.44 -3.29
C TYR A 289 13.13 8.01 -2.41
N LEU A 290 13.22 9.33 -2.29
CA LEU A 290 14.19 10.00 -1.41
C LEU A 290 13.97 9.70 0.07
N GLU A 291 12.72 9.54 0.50
CA GLU A 291 12.37 9.12 1.86
C GLU A 291 13.07 7.83 2.29
N GLN A 292 13.22 6.87 1.37
CA GLN A 292 13.90 5.62 1.65
C GLN A 292 15.37 5.83 2.07
N PHE A 293 16.04 6.84 1.51
CA PHE A 293 17.40 7.19 1.89
C PHE A 293 17.47 7.91 3.22
N LEU A 294 16.56 8.84 3.48
CA LEU A 294 16.49 9.50 4.79
C LEU A 294 16.23 8.50 5.91
N GLY A 295 15.35 7.53 5.70
CA GLY A 295 15.15 6.42 6.61
C GLY A 295 16.41 5.58 6.83
N LYS A 296 17.19 5.32 5.76
CA LYS A 296 18.48 4.61 5.86
C LYS A 296 19.47 5.33 6.79
N PHE A 297 19.47 6.65 6.80
CA PHE A 297 20.38 7.46 7.61
C PHE A 297 19.83 7.81 9.01
N ASN A 298 18.70 7.22 9.43
CA ASN A 298 18.00 7.54 10.67
C ASN A 298 17.58 9.02 10.81
N LYS A 299 17.40 9.71 9.69
CA LYS A 299 16.94 11.10 9.65
C LYS A 299 15.41 11.21 9.57
N ASN A 300 14.72 10.38 10.36
CA ASN A 300 13.27 10.25 10.30
C ASN A 300 12.52 11.55 10.68
N LEU A 301 13.08 12.37 11.59
CA LEU A 301 12.50 13.64 11.96
C LEU A 301 12.56 14.66 10.80
N TYR A 302 13.66 14.71 10.06
CA TYR A 302 13.76 15.56 8.87
C TYR A 302 12.73 15.17 7.81
N LEU A 303 12.46 13.88 7.66
CA LEU A 303 11.46 13.35 6.76
C LEU A 303 10.05 13.86 7.12
N MET A 304 9.70 13.78 8.40
CA MET A 304 8.43 14.29 8.91
C MET A 304 8.28 15.81 8.66
N TYR A 305 9.33 16.59 8.95
CA TYR A 305 9.30 18.04 8.71
C TYR A 305 9.14 18.36 7.23
N LEU A 306 9.89 17.71 6.33
CA LEU A 306 9.75 17.91 4.89
C LEU A 306 8.33 17.62 4.40
N GLN A 307 7.67 16.61 4.94
CA GLN A 307 6.29 16.31 4.54
C GLN A 307 5.27 17.28 5.12
N ILE A 308 5.42 17.72 6.36
CA ILE A 308 4.57 18.76 6.93
C ILE A 308 4.69 20.04 6.09
N PHE A 309 5.90 20.47 5.75
CA PHE A 309 6.13 21.64 4.89
C PHE A 309 5.62 21.46 3.46
N SER A 310 5.52 20.25 2.94
CA SER A 310 4.96 20.01 1.59
C SER A 310 3.43 20.12 1.56
N VAL A 311 2.77 20.19 2.70
CA VAL A 311 1.31 20.26 2.86
C VAL A 311 0.85 21.68 3.19
N SER A 312 1.70 22.46 3.80
CA SER A 312 1.46 23.91 4.07
C SER A 312 1.66 24.75 2.83
#